data_494d6a8a459efbd4fd60aa3091e031a5
#
_entry.id   494d6a8a459efbd4fd60aa3091e031a5
#
_cell.length_a   1.000
_cell.length_b   1.000
_cell.length_c   1.000
_cell.angle_alpha   90.00
_cell.angle_beta   90.00
_cell.angle_gamma   90.00
#
_symmetry.space_group_name_H-M   'P 1'
#
loop_
_entity.id
_entity.type
_entity.pdbx_description
1 polymer ?
#
loop_
_entity_poly.entity_id
_entity_poly.type
_entity_poly.pdbx_seq_one_letter_code
_entity_poly.pdbx_strand_id
1 'polypeptide(L)'
;MSLIKICKDGFRGKPDFSNLLHNVFQIDDLVLSFECPNNIYEGHVYQDLVELKQFDIDSKVERHEKLIKLASIYFSFQKKILNPLLPINKQGGLYIRLRIKSANDSIRSVNQLSSFIEKEYVEFYHALESPEGSKQGVHTAMMNDAIDYANHRWGLEPINEEKKRSKEEFLVGEFLRGYPPIKCQAIDVGEKTYSKYVEGNLEYKKDYRRVYNLHIKNEFYFSIEFLYEIEPMFAQKKFLDWVTSADETFEKKVLELLELSPLVDSYTSSKVERLTKQN
;
A
#
# COMPACT_ATOMS: atom_id res chain seq x y z
N MET A 1 -11.26 19.85 -20.43
CA MET A 1 -9.91 19.88 -19.82
C MET A 1 -9.03 20.77 -20.69
N SER A 2 -8.39 21.83 -20.14
CA SER A 2 -7.59 22.77 -20.94
C SER A 2 -6.34 22.11 -21.49
N LEU A 3 -6.05 22.26 -22.79
CA LEU A 3 -4.83 21.79 -23.45
C LEU A 3 -3.54 22.26 -22.73
N ILE A 4 -3.58 23.46 -22.12
CA ILE A 4 -2.46 24.05 -21.37
C ILE A 4 -2.19 23.23 -20.09
N LYS A 5 -3.23 22.75 -19.38
CA LYS A 5 -3.07 21.89 -18.20
C LYS A 5 -2.50 20.53 -18.61
N ILE A 6 -2.90 20.04 -19.78
CA ILE A 6 -2.39 18.80 -20.38
C ILE A 6 -0.88 18.88 -20.67
N CYS A 7 -0.37 20.01 -21.16
CA CYS A 7 1.05 20.16 -21.48
C CYS A 7 1.95 20.32 -20.24
N LYS A 8 1.45 20.89 -19.14
CA LYS A 8 2.24 21.16 -17.93
C LYS A 8 2.56 19.92 -17.11
N ASP A 9 1.65 18.96 -17.04
CA ASP A 9 1.74 17.83 -16.10
C ASP A 9 2.75 16.73 -16.51
N GLY A 10 3.18 16.67 -17.76
CA GLY A 10 4.19 15.72 -18.24
C GLY A 10 3.72 14.27 -18.43
N PHE A 11 2.64 13.84 -17.79
CA PHE A 11 2.01 12.52 -17.94
C PHE A 11 0.48 12.61 -17.82
N ARG A 12 -0.23 11.60 -18.30
CA ARG A 12 -1.69 11.45 -18.22
C ARG A 12 -2.06 10.26 -17.33
N GLY A 13 -3.33 10.18 -16.95
CA GLY A 13 -3.83 9.07 -16.11
C GLY A 13 -3.61 9.28 -14.61
N LYS A 14 -3.07 10.45 -14.19
CA LYS A 14 -2.96 10.78 -12.78
C LYS A 14 -4.35 11.00 -12.16
N PRO A 15 -4.50 10.73 -10.84
CA PRO A 15 -5.73 11.00 -10.12
C PRO A 15 -6.20 12.44 -10.27
N ASP A 16 -7.50 12.65 -10.48
CA ASP A 16 -8.12 13.96 -10.62
C ASP A 16 -9.30 14.12 -9.65
N PHE A 17 -9.15 15.00 -8.67
CA PHE A 17 -10.17 15.28 -7.65
C PHE A 17 -11.38 16.08 -8.17
N SER A 18 -11.42 16.45 -9.43
CA SER A 18 -12.62 17.08 -10.02
C SER A 18 -13.75 16.07 -10.27
N ASN A 19 -13.46 14.79 -10.25
CA ASN A 19 -14.42 13.71 -10.45
C ASN A 19 -14.14 12.61 -9.41
N LEU A 20 -14.96 12.53 -8.38
CA LEU A 20 -14.82 11.60 -7.29
C LEU A 20 -15.83 10.47 -7.40
N LEU A 21 -15.39 9.26 -7.06
CA LEU A 21 -16.23 8.12 -6.77
C LEU A 21 -16.47 8.04 -5.26
N HIS A 22 -17.70 7.94 -4.89
CA HIS A 22 -18.12 7.74 -3.51
C HIS A 22 -18.36 6.25 -3.28
N ASN A 23 -17.59 5.66 -2.35
CA ASN A 23 -17.72 4.27 -1.94
C ASN A 23 -18.19 4.25 -0.49
N VAL A 24 -19.10 3.33 -0.18
CA VAL A 24 -19.61 3.13 1.18
C VAL A 24 -19.48 1.67 1.53
N PHE A 25 -18.92 1.40 2.69
CA PHE A 25 -18.76 0.06 3.24
C PHE A 25 -19.44 0.02 4.60
N GLN A 26 -20.29 -0.97 4.81
CA GLN A 26 -20.82 -1.26 6.14
C GLN A 26 -19.90 -2.27 6.83
N ILE A 27 -19.48 -1.96 8.04
CA ILE A 27 -18.60 -2.79 8.87
C ILE A 27 -19.28 -2.96 10.23
N ASP A 28 -20.02 -4.05 10.39
CA ASP A 28 -20.93 -4.27 11.55
C ASP A 28 -21.86 -3.05 11.78
N ASP A 29 -21.63 -2.35 12.92
CA ASP A 29 -22.34 -1.16 13.38
C ASP A 29 -21.70 0.17 12.91
N LEU A 30 -20.73 0.11 12.00
CA LEU A 30 -20.04 1.26 11.46
C LEU A 30 -20.25 1.39 9.95
N VAL A 31 -20.18 2.62 9.47
CA VAL A 31 -20.16 2.97 8.04
C VAL A 31 -18.85 3.67 7.73
N LEU A 32 -18.09 3.09 6.82
CA LEU A 32 -16.92 3.70 6.21
C LEU A 32 -17.32 4.33 4.88
N SER A 33 -17.26 5.65 4.80
CA SER A 33 -17.42 6.40 3.56
C SER A 33 -16.05 6.82 3.04
N PHE A 34 -15.80 6.55 1.76
CA PHE A 34 -14.51 6.79 1.15
C PHE A 34 -14.70 7.40 -0.24
N GLU A 35 -14.21 8.62 -0.40
CA GLU A 35 -14.19 9.29 -1.69
C GLU A 35 -12.78 9.30 -2.28
N CYS A 36 -12.65 8.88 -3.51
CA CYS A 36 -11.38 8.95 -4.23
C CYS A 36 -11.60 9.39 -5.68
N PRO A 37 -10.56 9.90 -6.35
CA PRO A 37 -10.64 10.20 -7.77
C PRO A 37 -11.14 9.02 -8.58
N ASN A 38 -12.05 9.29 -9.50
CA ASN A 38 -12.59 8.27 -10.38
C ASN A 38 -11.47 7.73 -11.27
N ASN A 39 -11.35 6.41 -11.29
CA ASN A 39 -10.48 5.71 -12.20
C ASN A 39 -11.29 5.17 -13.38
N ILE A 40 -10.90 5.57 -14.60
CA ILE A 40 -11.56 5.13 -15.84
C ILE A 40 -11.19 3.68 -16.17
N TYR A 41 -10.14 3.12 -15.55
CA TYR A 41 -9.53 1.90 -16.06
C TYR A 41 -9.79 0.65 -15.24
N GLU A 42 -9.74 0.70 -13.90
CA GLU A 42 -9.97 -0.49 -13.08
C GLU A 42 -10.19 -0.11 -11.60
N GLY A 43 -11.42 -0.24 -11.14
CA GLY A 43 -11.76 -0.27 -9.72
C GLY A 43 -12.47 -1.57 -9.44
N HIS A 44 -12.07 -2.28 -8.39
CA HIS A 44 -12.74 -3.48 -7.96
C HIS A 44 -13.15 -3.35 -6.51
N VAL A 45 -14.47 -3.37 -6.27
CA VAL A 45 -15.04 -3.51 -4.94
C VAL A 45 -15.25 -5.01 -4.70
N TYR A 46 -14.59 -5.55 -3.66
CA TYR A 46 -14.69 -6.98 -3.34
C TYR A 46 -15.92 -7.29 -2.52
N GLN A 47 -16.22 -6.40 -1.57
CA GLN A 47 -17.41 -6.47 -0.72
C GLN A 47 -17.70 -5.12 -0.09
N ASP A 48 -18.97 -4.79 0.06
CA ASP A 48 -19.48 -3.55 0.66
C ASP A 48 -20.09 -3.76 2.05
N LEU A 49 -20.33 -5.02 2.43
CA LEU A 49 -20.79 -5.44 3.75
C LEU A 49 -19.79 -6.40 4.37
N VAL A 50 -19.27 -6.05 5.54
CA VAL A 50 -18.32 -6.84 6.32
C VAL A 50 -18.87 -7.08 7.71
N GLU A 51 -18.94 -8.33 8.11
CA GLU A 51 -19.16 -8.74 9.49
C GLU A 51 -17.81 -9.11 10.11
N LEU A 52 -17.39 -8.40 11.15
CA LEU A 52 -16.07 -8.62 11.80
C LEU A 52 -15.91 -10.03 12.38
N LYS A 53 -17.02 -10.70 12.73
CA LYS A 53 -17.00 -12.12 13.11
C LYS A 53 -16.46 -13.06 12.02
N GLN A 54 -16.34 -12.61 10.77
CA GLN A 54 -15.72 -13.39 9.69
C GLN A 54 -14.25 -13.71 9.98
N PHE A 55 -13.59 -12.89 10.80
CA PHE A 55 -12.22 -13.17 11.24
C PHE A 55 -12.11 -14.40 12.15
N ASP A 56 -13.18 -14.79 12.83
CA ASP A 56 -13.21 -15.93 13.75
C ASP A 56 -13.51 -17.25 13.04
N ILE A 57 -14.24 -17.19 11.93
CA ILE A 57 -14.90 -18.37 11.34
C ILE A 57 -14.13 -18.93 10.14
N ASP A 58 -13.21 -18.19 9.46
CA ASP A 58 -13.04 -18.50 8.05
C ASP A 58 -11.65 -18.78 7.49
N SER A 59 -11.64 -19.84 6.69
CA SER A 59 -10.72 -20.19 5.61
C SER A 59 -10.58 -19.12 4.50
N LYS A 60 -11.39 -18.07 4.47
CA LYS A 60 -11.32 -16.94 3.51
C LYS A 60 -10.39 -15.82 3.96
N VAL A 61 -10.06 -15.77 5.24
CA VAL A 61 -9.02 -14.89 5.76
C VAL A 61 -7.68 -15.45 5.31
N GLU A 62 -6.93 -14.70 4.53
CA GLU A 62 -5.59 -15.12 4.10
C GLU A 62 -4.76 -15.43 5.36
N ARG A 63 -4.30 -16.67 5.51
CA ARG A 63 -3.72 -17.21 6.76
C ARG A 63 -2.51 -16.44 7.27
N HIS A 64 -1.82 -15.70 6.41
CA HIS A 64 -0.59 -14.97 6.75
C HIS A 64 -0.82 -13.50 7.13
N GLU A 65 -1.92 -12.91 6.66
CA GLU A 65 -2.40 -11.61 7.11
C GLU A 65 -3.89 -11.75 7.38
N LYS A 66 -4.31 -11.68 8.63
CA LYS A 66 -5.74 -11.64 8.96
C LYS A 66 -6.36 -10.36 8.39
N LEU A 67 -6.81 -10.43 7.14
CA LEU A 67 -7.36 -9.29 6.41
C LEU A 67 -8.59 -9.61 5.58
N ILE A 68 -9.46 -8.64 5.44
CA ILE A 68 -10.59 -8.64 4.51
C ILE A 68 -10.37 -7.51 3.50
N LYS A 69 -10.39 -7.85 2.21
CA LYS A 69 -10.25 -6.89 1.11
C LYS A 69 -11.60 -6.18 0.88
N LEU A 70 -11.60 -4.85 0.93
CA LEU A 70 -12.77 -4.03 0.61
C LEU A 70 -12.76 -3.60 -0.84
N ALA A 71 -11.70 -2.90 -1.26
CA ALA A 71 -11.57 -2.39 -2.62
C ALA A 71 -10.11 -2.28 -3.05
N SER A 72 -9.91 -2.26 -4.37
CA SER A 72 -8.66 -1.93 -5.01
C SER A 72 -8.94 -1.02 -6.21
N ILE A 73 -8.27 0.13 -6.26
CA ILE A 73 -8.43 1.14 -7.31
C ILE A 73 -7.08 1.33 -7.97
N TYR A 74 -7.03 1.33 -9.30
CA TYR A 74 -5.80 1.40 -10.05
C TYR A 74 -5.74 2.62 -10.98
N PHE A 75 -4.61 3.31 -10.98
CA PHE A 75 -4.30 4.41 -11.88
C PHE A 75 -3.06 4.08 -12.71
N SER A 76 -3.15 4.13 -14.02
CA SER A 76 -2.03 3.94 -14.94
C SER A 76 -1.49 5.28 -15.39
N PHE A 77 -0.23 5.56 -15.08
CA PHE A 77 0.45 6.79 -15.50
C PHE A 77 1.18 6.56 -16.82
N GLN A 78 0.88 7.40 -17.81
CA GLN A 78 1.42 7.28 -19.15
C GLN A 78 2.10 8.58 -19.55
N LYS A 79 3.23 8.50 -20.21
CA LYS A 79 3.88 9.66 -20.84
C LYS A 79 2.92 10.32 -21.82
N LYS A 80 2.80 11.64 -21.76
CA LYS A 80 2.10 12.41 -22.79
C LYS A 80 2.90 12.38 -24.07
N ILE A 81 2.29 11.86 -25.11
CA ILE A 81 2.87 11.81 -26.45
C ILE A 81 1.99 12.68 -27.33
N LEU A 82 2.59 13.69 -27.96
CA LEU A 82 1.92 14.53 -28.94
C LEU A 82 1.69 13.77 -30.25
N ASN A 83 2.48 12.72 -30.51
CA ASN A 83 2.35 11.89 -31.72
C ASN A 83 1.56 10.60 -31.40
N PRO A 84 0.36 10.40 -31.95
CA PRO A 84 -0.47 9.23 -31.71
C PRO A 84 0.11 7.92 -32.27
N LEU A 85 1.10 8.00 -33.15
CA LEU A 85 1.77 6.83 -33.75
C LEU A 85 2.88 6.23 -32.85
N LEU A 86 3.28 6.94 -31.79
CA LEU A 86 4.28 6.42 -30.89
C LEU A 86 3.62 5.51 -29.82
N PRO A 87 4.27 4.41 -29.43
CA PRO A 87 3.75 3.52 -28.41
C PRO A 87 3.53 4.27 -27.09
N ILE A 88 2.46 3.91 -26.40
CA ILE A 88 2.14 4.46 -25.09
C ILE A 88 3.18 3.94 -24.10
N ASN A 89 4.01 4.83 -23.56
CA ASN A 89 4.97 4.47 -22.52
C ASN A 89 4.33 4.62 -21.15
N LYS A 90 3.98 3.50 -20.52
CA LYS A 90 3.61 3.46 -19.11
C LYS A 90 4.82 3.91 -18.28
N GLN A 91 4.63 4.87 -17.38
CA GLN A 91 5.66 5.38 -16.49
C GLN A 91 5.61 4.66 -15.14
N GLY A 92 4.44 4.17 -14.79
CA GLY A 92 4.15 3.48 -13.55
C GLY A 92 2.65 3.36 -13.30
N GLY A 93 2.31 2.87 -12.14
CA GLY A 93 0.94 2.74 -11.66
C GLY A 93 0.82 3.12 -10.19
N LEU A 94 -0.41 3.33 -9.76
CA LEU A 94 -0.78 3.48 -8.37
C LEU A 94 -1.97 2.57 -8.08
N TYR A 95 -1.84 1.69 -7.09
CA TYR A 95 -2.96 1.02 -6.47
C TYR A 95 -3.31 1.72 -5.15
N ILE A 96 -4.59 1.97 -4.94
CA ILE A 96 -5.14 2.30 -3.63
C ILE A 96 -5.90 1.05 -3.18
N ARG A 97 -5.44 0.40 -2.11
CA ARG A 97 -6.05 -0.81 -1.59
C ARG A 97 -6.62 -0.55 -0.21
N LEU A 98 -7.88 -0.92 -0.03
CA LEU A 98 -8.61 -0.75 1.20
C LEU A 98 -8.85 -2.12 1.83
N ARG A 99 -8.47 -2.27 3.10
CA ARG A 99 -8.55 -3.52 3.82
C ARG A 99 -8.95 -3.30 5.27
N ILE A 100 -9.66 -4.27 5.84
CA ILE A 100 -9.80 -4.40 7.30
C ILE A 100 -8.80 -5.47 7.73
N LYS A 101 -8.10 -5.21 8.80
CA LYS A 101 -7.16 -6.13 9.42
C LYS A 101 -7.50 -6.34 10.89
N SER A 102 -7.10 -7.50 11.43
CA SER A 102 -7.24 -7.84 12.84
C SER A 102 -5.87 -7.98 13.48
N ALA A 103 -5.67 -7.31 14.59
CA ALA A 103 -4.59 -7.61 15.51
C ALA A 103 -4.97 -8.81 16.40
N ASN A 104 -3.98 -9.42 17.08
CA ASN A 104 -4.28 -10.55 17.97
C ASN A 104 -4.92 -10.08 19.29
N ASP A 105 -4.67 -8.81 19.66
CA ASP A 105 -5.11 -8.22 20.92
C ASP A 105 -5.81 -6.89 20.68
N SER A 106 -6.65 -6.49 21.64
CA SER A 106 -7.35 -5.20 21.60
C SER A 106 -6.37 -4.03 21.59
N ILE A 107 -6.57 -3.11 20.64
CA ILE A 107 -5.77 -1.91 20.42
C ILE A 107 -6.44 -0.74 21.14
N ARG A 108 -5.66 0.02 21.92
CA ARG A 108 -6.15 1.18 22.69
C ARG A 108 -5.54 2.51 22.26
N SER A 109 -4.49 2.47 21.45
CA SER A 109 -3.81 3.68 20.97
C SER A 109 -3.10 3.44 19.66
N VAL A 110 -2.83 4.52 18.92
CA VAL A 110 -2.05 4.48 17.68
C VAL A 110 -0.63 3.94 17.91
N ASN A 111 -0.02 4.21 19.07
CA ASN A 111 1.31 3.70 19.40
C ASN A 111 1.30 2.18 19.58
N GLN A 112 0.26 1.64 20.23
CA GLN A 112 0.09 0.19 20.37
C GLN A 112 -0.14 -0.47 19.00
N LEU A 113 -0.95 0.14 18.13
CA LEU A 113 -1.15 -0.31 16.75
C LEU A 113 0.18 -0.30 15.98
N SER A 114 0.96 0.78 16.10
CA SER A 114 2.27 0.90 15.46
C SER A 114 3.23 -0.21 15.89
N SER A 115 3.32 -0.44 17.19
CA SER A 115 4.19 -1.51 17.73
C SER A 115 3.76 -2.90 17.29
N PHE A 116 2.44 -3.15 17.23
CA PHE A 116 1.90 -4.40 16.72
C PHE A 116 2.27 -4.61 15.25
N ILE A 117 2.07 -3.59 14.40
CA ILE A 117 2.39 -3.67 12.96
C ILE A 117 3.88 -3.91 12.72
N GLU A 118 4.77 -3.19 13.43
CA GLU A 118 6.22 -3.38 13.32
C GLU A 118 6.62 -4.81 13.69
N LYS A 119 6.05 -5.33 14.76
CA LYS A 119 6.30 -6.70 15.24
C LYS A 119 5.82 -7.74 14.23
N GLU A 120 4.55 -7.64 13.80
CA GLU A 120 3.95 -8.55 12.80
C GLU A 120 4.76 -8.55 11.49
N TYR A 121 5.22 -7.38 11.04
CA TYR A 121 6.05 -7.24 9.85
C TYR A 121 7.37 -8.02 9.97
N VAL A 122 8.05 -7.89 11.10
CA VAL A 122 9.29 -8.62 11.36
C VAL A 122 9.02 -10.13 11.49
N GLU A 123 7.99 -10.53 12.21
CA GLU A 123 7.62 -11.94 12.35
C GLU A 123 7.29 -12.60 11.01
N PHE A 124 6.70 -11.86 10.07
CA PHE A 124 6.35 -12.38 8.75
C PHE A 124 7.55 -12.40 7.79
N TYR A 125 8.22 -11.27 7.61
CA TYR A 125 9.28 -11.17 6.59
C TYR A 125 10.63 -11.68 7.04
N HIS A 126 10.93 -11.64 8.35
CA HIS A 126 12.23 -11.98 8.93
C HIS A 126 12.23 -13.27 9.76
N ALA A 127 11.19 -14.07 9.69
CA ALA A 127 11.16 -15.36 10.37
C ALA A 127 12.35 -16.23 9.95
N LEU A 128 13.05 -16.81 10.91
CA LEU A 128 14.13 -17.79 10.66
C LEU A 128 13.53 -19.12 10.22
N GLU A 129 12.39 -19.48 10.80
CA GLU A 129 11.57 -20.64 10.46
C GLU A 129 10.12 -20.20 10.41
N SER A 130 9.37 -20.73 9.45
CA SER A 130 7.92 -20.52 9.43
C SER A 130 7.28 -21.22 10.65
N PRO A 131 6.25 -20.63 11.27
CA PRO A 131 5.45 -21.30 12.30
C PRO A 131 4.87 -22.66 11.84
N GLU A 132 4.76 -22.86 10.54
CA GLU A 132 4.33 -24.13 9.91
C GLU A 132 5.50 -25.07 9.59
N GLY A 133 6.73 -24.75 10.03
CA GLY A 133 7.92 -25.62 9.93
C GLY A 133 8.54 -25.78 8.54
N SER A 134 8.16 -24.99 7.56
CA SER A 134 8.56 -25.25 6.18
C SER A 134 9.22 -24.11 5.40
N LYS A 135 9.11 -22.85 5.81
CA LYS A 135 9.69 -21.74 5.04
C LYS A 135 10.14 -20.59 5.92
N GLN A 136 11.35 -20.12 5.66
CA GLN A 136 11.85 -18.84 6.18
C GLN A 136 11.01 -17.67 5.66
N GLY A 137 10.98 -16.57 6.39
CA GLY A 137 10.45 -15.31 5.91
C GLY A 137 11.16 -14.88 4.62
N VAL A 138 10.41 -14.25 3.70
CA VAL A 138 10.90 -13.91 2.35
C VAL A 138 12.18 -13.07 2.40
N HIS A 139 12.30 -12.12 3.34
CA HIS A 139 13.51 -11.31 3.47
C HIS A 139 14.70 -12.14 3.96
N THR A 140 14.48 -13.02 4.93
CA THR A 140 15.53 -13.91 5.46
C THR A 140 16.04 -14.85 4.36
N ALA A 141 15.15 -15.48 3.61
CA ALA A 141 15.53 -16.37 2.50
C ALA A 141 16.35 -15.62 1.44
N MET A 142 15.87 -14.44 1.03
CA MET A 142 16.55 -13.61 0.04
C MET A 142 17.95 -13.17 0.52
N MET A 143 18.09 -12.81 1.80
CA MET A 143 19.39 -12.41 2.35
C MET A 143 20.35 -13.57 2.47
N ASN A 144 19.87 -14.78 2.80
CA ASN A 144 20.71 -15.99 2.80
C ASN A 144 21.26 -16.27 1.39
N ASP A 145 20.41 -16.25 0.36
CA ASP A 145 20.83 -16.41 -1.03
C ASP A 145 21.85 -15.33 -1.45
N ALA A 146 21.63 -14.08 -1.04
CA ALA A 146 22.55 -12.97 -1.33
C ALA A 146 23.91 -13.15 -0.64
N ILE A 147 23.92 -13.62 0.61
CA ILE A 147 25.15 -13.90 1.36
C ILE A 147 25.93 -15.04 0.70
N ASP A 148 25.26 -16.12 0.32
CA ASP A 148 25.88 -17.26 -0.36
C ASP A 148 26.48 -16.84 -1.70
N TYR A 149 25.75 -16.08 -2.50
CA TYR A 149 26.26 -15.51 -3.75
C TYR A 149 27.48 -14.60 -3.52
N ALA A 150 27.40 -13.70 -2.53
CA ALA A 150 28.49 -12.78 -2.20
C ALA A 150 29.75 -13.52 -1.73
N ASN A 151 29.58 -14.58 -0.93
CA ASN A 151 30.66 -15.44 -0.47
C ASN A 151 31.34 -16.21 -1.64
N HIS A 152 30.53 -16.72 -2.56
CA HIS A 152 31.03 -17.38 -3.76
C HIS A 152 31.83 -16.43 -4.67
N ARG A 153 31.34 -15.19 -4.84
CA ARG A 153 31.90 -14.20 -5.77
C ARG A 153 33.16 -13.50 -5.23
N TRP A 154 33.18 -13.13 -3.97
CA TRP A 154 34.24 -12.32 -3.35
C TRP A 154 35.04 -13.06 -2.27
N GLY A 155 34.60 -14.29 -1.89
CA GLY A 155 35.16 -15.07 -0.80
C GLY A 155 34.51 -14.77 0.54
N LEU A 156 34.65 -15.70 1.49
CA LEU A 156 34.23 -15.49 2.89
C LEU A 156 34.98 -14.28 3.46
N GLU A 157 36.29 -14.26 3.30
CA GLU A 157 37.18 -13.15 3.65
C GLU A 157 37.77 -12.57 2.35
N PRO A 158 37.28 -11.41 1.87
CA PRO A 158 37.79 -10.78 0.67
C PRO A 158 39.26 -10.42 0.79
N ILE A 159 40.04 -10.71 -0.27
CA ILE A 159 41.51 -10.62 -0.29
C ILE A 159 42.02 -9.16 -0.17
N ASN A 160 41.20 -8.17 -0.54
CA ASN A 160 41.56 -6.76 -0.52
C ASN A 160 40.35 -5.86 -0.21
N GLU A 161 40.61 -4.57 0.14
CA GLU A 161 39.59 -3.63 0.52
C GLU A 161 38.57 -3.32 -0.60
N GLU A 162 38.97 -3.36 -1.87
CA GLU A 162 38.07 -3.13 -2.99
C GLU A 162 37.00 -4.24 -3.09
N LYS A 163 37.41 -5.49 -2.98
CA LYS A 163 36.48 -6.64 -2.98
C LYS A 163 35.61 -6.65 -1.74
N LYS A 164 36.14 -6.26 -0.58
CA LYS A 164 35.38 -6.12 0.65
C LYS A 164 34.28 -5.08 0.49
N ARG A 165 34.64 -3.90 0.00
CA ARG A 165 33.68 -2.82 -0.27
C ARG A 165 32.60 -3.25 -1.27
N SER A 166 32.99 -3.91 -2.37
CA SER A 166 32.05 -4.41 -3.37
C SER A 166 31.06 -5.42 -2.79
N LYS A 167 31.53 -6.32 -1.91
CA LYS A 167 30.69 -7.29 -1.19
C LYS A 167 29.70 -6.57 -0.25
N GLU A 168 30.18 -5.60 0.52
CA GLU A 168 29.35 -4.82 1.45
C GLU A 168 28.27 -4.02 0.70
N GLU A 169 28.66 -3.30 -0.36
CA GLU A 169 27.73 -2.52 -1.20
C GLU A 169 26.65 -3.42 -1.83
N PHE A 170 27.02 -4.61 -2.30
CA PHE A 170 26.07 -5.59 -2.83
C PHE A 170 25.08 -6.04 -1.75
N LEU A 171 25.56 -6.43 -0.57
CA LEU A 171 24.70 -6.92 0.52
C LEU A 171 23.76 -5.82 1.03
N VAL A 172 24.24 -4.58 1.14
CA VAL A 172 23.40 -3.44 1.48
C VAL A 172 22.33 -3.21 0.41
N GLY A 173 22.71 -3.32 -0.87
CA GLY A 173 21.77 -3.20 -1.98
C GLY A 173 20.66 -4.27 -1.93
N GLU A 174 21.01 -5.51 -1.68
CA GLU A 174 20.03 -6.60 -1.56
C GLU A 174 19.14 -6.43 -0.32
N PHE A 175 19.71 -6.01 0.83
CA PHE A 175 18.94 -5.71 2.02
C PHE A 175 17.88 -4.63 1.76
N LEU A 176 18.26 -3.52 1.12
CA LEU A 176 17.35 -2.40 0.79
C LEU A 176 16.34 -2.77 -0.30
N ARG A 177 16.71 -3.68 -1.21
CA ARG A 177 15.81 -4.22 -2.24
C ARG A 177 14.80 -5.21 -1.66
N GLY A 178 15.10 -5.84 -0.54
CA GLY A 178 14.23 -6.75 0.19
C GLY A 178 13.10 -6.05 0.96
N TYR A 179 12.85 -6.56 2.15
CA TYR A 179 11.83 -6.06 3.07
C TYR A 179 12.50 -5.65 4.39
N PRO A 180 13.31 -4.56 4.42
CA PRO A 180 13.95 -4.11 5.65
C PRO A 180 12.88 -3.80 6.71
N PRO A 181 13.20 -3.93 8.02
CA PRO A 181 12.26 -3.61 9.09
C PRO A 181 11.66 -2.21 8.92
N ILE A 182 10.34 -2.13 9.02
CA ILE A 182 9.62 -0.86 8.93
C ILE A 182 9.64 -0.10 10.26
N LYS A 183 9.40 1.21 10.17
CA LYS A 183 9.11 2.08 11.31
C LYS A 183 7.79 2.79 11.09
N CYS A 184 6.89 2.64 12.05
CA CYS A 184 5.61 3.31 12.06
C CYS A 184 5.74 4.70 12.69
N GLN A 185 4.99 5.65 12.14
CA GLN A 185 4.88 7.03 12.64
C GLN A 185 3.42 7.37 12.83
N ALA A 186 3.09 7.97 13.97
CA ALA A 186 1.77 8.54 14.18
C ALA A 186 1.65 9.85 13.39
N ILE A 187 0.63 9.96 12.55
CA ILE A 187 0.34 11.18 11.79
C ILE A 187 -1.12 11.58 11.94
N ASP A 188 -1.37 12.87 12.05
CA ASP A 188 -2.73 13.41 12.11
C ASP A 188 -3.16 13.91 10.72
N VAL A 189 -4.37 13.48 10.31
CA VAL A 189 -5.03 13.96 9.09
C VAL A 189 -6.48 14.27 9.43
N GLY A 190 -6.82 15.56 9.47
CA GLY A 190 -8.08 16.03 10.04
C GLY A 190 -8.18 15.67 11.52
N GLU A 191 -9.27 15.02 11.89
CA GLU A 191 -9.54 14.58 13.28
C GLU A 191 -9.04 13.15 13.57
N LYS A 192 -8.36 12.49 12.59
CA LYS A 192 -7.94 11.10 12.69
C LYS A 192 -6.43 10.99 12.83
N THR A 193 -5.99 10.10 13.71
CA THR A 193 -4.57 9.76 13.87
C THR A 193 -4.32 8.38 13.25
N TYR A 194 -3.41 8.33 12.30
CA TYR A 194 -3.02 7.11 11.59
C TYR A 194 -1.64 6.63 12.05
N SER A 195 -1.45 5.31 12.06
CA SER A 195 -0.11 4.70 12.07
C SER A 195 0.36 4.54 10.63
N LYS A 196 1.36 5.32 10.21
CA LYS A 196 1.93 5.33 8.85
C LYS A 196 3.26 4.60 8.83
N TYR A 197 3.46 3.76 7.80
CA TYR A 197 4.79 3.26 7.47
C TYR A 197 5.06 3.28 5.97
N VAL A 198 6.32 3.14 5.61
CA VAL A 198 6.80 3.08 4.23
C VAL A 198 7.51 1.75 4.02
N GLU A 199 7.24 1.11 2.89
CA GLU A 199 7.92 -0.10 2.43
C GLU A 199 8.44 0.08 1.01
N GLY A 200 9.62 -0.46 0.74
CA GLY A 200 10.29 -0.33 -0.54
C GLY A 200 11.21 0.89 -0.61
N ASN A 201 11.96 0.97 -1.70
CA ASN A 201 12.95 2.01 -1.93
C ASN A 201 12.89 2.52 -3.37
N LEU A 202 12.62 3.83 -3.54
CA LEU A 202 12.53 4.47 -4.85
C LEU A 202 13.84 4.42 -5.63
N GLU A 203 14.99 4.43 -4.95
CA GLU A 203 16.31 4.35 -5.58
C GLU A 203 16.52 3.01 -6.30
N TYR A 204 16.03 1.91 -5.72
CA TYR A 204 16.11 0.58 -6.29
C TYR A 204 14.97 0.23 -7.24
N LYS A 205 14.07 1.19 -7.52
CA LYS A 205 12.92 1.03 -8.43
C LYS A 205 12.14 -0.25 -8.17
N LYS A 206 11.97 -0.59 -6.90
CA LYS A 206 11.10 -1.66 -6.44
C LYS A 206 9.72 -1.07 -6.16
N ASP A 207 8.71 -1.93 -6.00
CA ASP A 207 7.42 -1.53 -5.48
C ASP A 207 7.60 -0.67 -4.23
N TYR A 208 7.06 0.52 -4.28
CA TYR A 208 7.14 1.48 -3.20
C TYR A 208 5.74 1.70 -2.66
N ARG A 209 5.55 1.52 -1.38
CA ARG A 209 4.23 1.70 -0.78
C ARG A 209 4.28 2.53 0.50
N ARG A 210 3.23 3.30 0.70
CA ARG A 210 2.90 3.94 1.97
C ARG A 210 1.61 3.35 2.47
N VAL A 211 1.59 2.97 3.74
CA VAL A 211 0.44 2.33 4.36
C VAL A 211 0.02 3.16 5.57
N TYR A 212 -1.27 3.45 5.63
CA TYR A 212 -1.90 4.21 6.68
C TYR A 212 -2.92 3.32 7.38
N ASN A 213 -2.77 3.14 8.69
CA ASN A 213 -3.61 2.27 9.47
C ASN A 213 -4.38 3.10 10.50
N LEU A 214 -5.70 2.97 10.49
CA LEU A 214 -6.62 3.65 11.39
C LEU A 214 -7.30 2.61 12.29
N HIS A 215 -7.16 2.74 13.61
CA HIS A 215 -7.90 1.91 14.54
C HIS A 215 -9.40 2.14 14.39
N ILE A 216 -10.18 1.06 14.32
CA ILE A 216 -11.64 1.10 14.16
C ILE A 216 -12.29 0.76 15.51
N LYS A 217 -12.09 -0.45 16.01
CA LYS A 217 -12.78 -1.01 17.16
C LYS A 217 -12.06 -2.26 17.66
N ASN A 218 -11.86 -2.38 18.96
CA ASN A 218 -11.22 -3.54 19.59
C ASN A 218 -9.84 -3.87 18.96
N GLU A 219 -9.69 -5.05 18.36
CA GLU A 219 -8.50 -5.52 17.65
C GLU A 219 -8.50 -5.12 16.17
N PHE A 220 -9.56 -4.51 15.65
CA PHE A 220 -9.70 -4.24 14.23
C PHE A 220 -9.20 -2.86 13.84
N TYR A 221 -8.53 -2.81 12.70
CA TYR A 221 -8.06 -1.58 12.10
C TYR A 221 -8.24 -1.57 10.58
N PHE A 222 -8.45 -0.38 10.04
CA PHE A 222 -8.57 -0.13 8.62
C PHE A 222 -7.19 0.21 8.06
N SER A 223 -6.82 -0.44 6.96
CA SER A 223 -5.54 -0.24 6.29
C SER A 223 -5.76 0.29 4.88
N ILE A 224 -5.15 1.43 4.59
CA ILE A 224 -5.12 2.07 3.28
C ILE A 224 -3.70 1.98 2.76
N GLU A 225 -3.52 1.26 1.66
CA GLU A 225 -2.23 1.08 0.99
C GLU A 225 -2.20 1.87 -0.30
N PHE A 226 -1.21 2.74 -0.46
CA PHE A 226 -0.84 3.39 -1.71
C PHE A 226 0.40 2.70 -2.26
N LEU A 227 0.18 1.77 -3.18
CA LEU A 227 1.26 1.01 -3.82
C LEU A 227 1.61 1.64 -5.16
N TYR A 228 2.83 2.11 -5.30
CA TYR A 228 3.39 2.70 -6.52
C TYR A 228 4.22 1.66 -7.27
N GLU A 229 3.72 1.24 -8.43
CA GLU A 229 4.48 0.43 -9.37
C GLU A 229 5.35 1.33 -10.24
N ILE A 230 6.66 1.17 -10.16
CA ILE A 230 7.61 1.97 -10.92
C ILE A 230 8.14 1.13 -12.07
N GLU A 231 7.84 1.53 -13.32
CA GLU A 231 8.35 0.85 -14.50
C GLU A 231 9.85 1.13 -14.67
N PRO A 232 10.75 0.15 -14.45
CA PRO A 232 12.20 0.40 -14.39
C PRO A 232 12.78 0.98 -15.66
N MET A 233 12.23 0.60 -16.83
CA MET A 233 12.74 1.03 -18.13
C MET A 233 12.23 2.42 -18.53
N PHE A 234 11.08 2.86 -17.99
CA PHE A 234 10.36 4.03 -18.48
C PHE A 234 10.07 5.08 -17.40
N ALA A 235 10.40 4.79 -16.14
CA ALA A 235 10.19 5.73 -15.04
C ALA A 235 10.95 7.02 -15.30
N GLN A 236 10.20 8.11 -15.51
CA GLN A 236 10.80 9.43 -15.68
C GLN A 236 10.93 10.15 -14.34
N LYS A 237 11.89 11.06 -14.24
CA LYS A 237 12.10 11.89 -13.04
C LYS A 237 10.79 12.52 -12.55
N LYS A 238 9.94 13.03 -13.46
CA LYS A 238 8.66 13.65 -13.08
C LYS A 238 7.69 12.71 -12.36
N PHE A 239 7.66 11.42 -12.72
CA PHE A 239 6.82 10.44 -12.03
C PHE A 239 7.38 10.15 -10.64
N LEU A 240 8.71 9.98 -10.52
CA LEU A 240 9.37 9.79 -9.23
C LEU A 240 9.22 11.00 -8.31
N ASP A 241 9.40 12.22 -8.86
CA ASP A 241 9.18 13.46 -8.12
C ASP A 241 7.72 13.56 -7.61
N TRP A 242 6.74 13.13 -8.44
CA TRP A 242 5.35 13.07 -8.03
C TRP A 242 5.12 12.03 -6.91
N VAL A 243 5.67 10.82 -7.03
CA VAL A 243 5.57 9.79 -5.99
C VAL A 243 6.17 10.29 -4.67
N THR A 244 7.31 10.99 -4.74
CA THR A 244 7.99 11.54 -3.55
C THR A 244 7.11 12.54 -2.81
N SER A 245 6.35 13.37 -3.53
CA SER A 245 5.49 14.40 -2.93
C SER A 245 4.02 13.98 -2.75
N ALA A 246 3.68 12.75 -3.11
CA ALA A 246 2.28 12.30 -3.13
C ALA A 246 1.65 12.21 -1.73
N ASP A 247 2.44 11.94 -0.70
CA ASP A 247 1.95 11.87 0.69
C ASP A 247 1.40 13.21 1.17
N GLU A 248 2.06 14.32 0.86
CA GLU A 248 1.63 15.65 1.27
C GLU A 248 0.50 16.22 0.40
N THR A 249 0.41 15.77 -0.85
CA THR A 249 -0.51 16.37 -1.83
C THR A 249 -1.71 15.48 -2.13
N PHE A 250 -1.48 14.25 -2.53
CA PHE A 250 -2.51 13.34 -3.01
C PHE A 250 -3.06 12.44 -1.90
N GLU A 251 -2.18 11.71 -1.20
CA GLU A 251 -2.59 10.74 -0.19
C GLU A 251 -3.33 11.42 0.97
N LYS A 252 -2.80 12.56 1.45
CA LYS A 252 -3.44 13.35 2.48
C LYS A 252 -4.88 13.73 2.10
N LYS A 253 -5.12 14.17 0.87
CA LYS A 253 -6.48 14.51 0.40
C LYS A 253 -7.41 13.30 0.38
N VAL A 254 -6.90 12.12 -0.03
CA VAL A 254 -7.69 10.89 0.00
C VAL A 254 -8.05 10.50 1.43
N LEU A 255 -7.11 10.65 2.37
CA LEU A 255 -7.33 10.36 3.79
C LEU A 255 -8.30 11.35 4.46
N GLU A 256 -8.28 12.63 4.05
CA GLU A 256 -9.22 13.66 4.50
C GLU A 256 -10.67 13.33 4.09
N LEU A 257 -10.85 12.73 2.90
CA LEU A 257 -12.15 12.35 2.35
C LEU A 257 -12.66 10.98 2.85
N LEU A 258 -11.95 10.34 3.77
CA LEU A 258 -12.41 9.13 4.43
C LEU A 258 -13.17 9.51 5.69
N GLU A 259 -14.37 8.97 5.86
CA GLU A 259 -15.21 9.18 7.04
C GLU A 259 -15.59 7.85 7.66
N LEU A 260 -15.56 7.77 8.99
CA LEU A 260 -16.03 6.62 9.77
C LEU A 260 -17.09 7.11 10.73
N SER A 261 -18.29 6.56 10.63
CA SER A 261 -19.44 6.95 11.46
C SER A 261 -20.23 5.73 11.96
N PRO A 262 -20.95 5.85 13.07
CA PRO A 262 -21.90 4.82 13.48
C PRO A 262 -22.98 4.58 12.41
N LEU A 263 -23.41 3.34 12.26
CA LEU A 263 -24.56 3.01 11.43
C LEU A 263 -25.83 3.56 12.10
N VAL A 264 -26.47 4.52 11.43
CA VAL A 264 -27.77 5.07 11.87
C VAL A 264 -28.85 4.41 11.03
N ASP A 265 -29.88 3.86 11.66
CA ASP A 265 -30.97 3.09 11.00
C ASP A 265 -31.61 3.74 9.77
N SER A 266 -31.53 5.07 9.64
CA SER A 266 -32.03 5.81 8.50
C SER A 266 -31.13 5.75 7.24
N TYR A 267 -29.91 5.24 7.34
CA TYR A 267 -28.96 5.22 6.22
C TYR A 267 -29.11 3.99 5.32
N THR A 268 -29.69 2.90 5.85
CA THR A 268 -29.68 1.57 5.26
C THR A 268 -30.55 1.40 4.02
N SER A 269 -31.67 2.12 3.89
CA SER A 269 -32.62 1.83 2.80
C SER A 269 -32.40 2.65 1.53
N SER A 270 -31.95 3.88 1.60
CA SER A 270 -32.00 4.78 0.43
C SER A 270 -30.69 4.90 -0.35
N LYS A 271 -29.53 4.62 0.26
CA LYS A 271 -28.21 4.76 -0.42
C LYS A 271 -27.70 3.43 -0.97
N VAL A 272 -27.91 2.33 -0.27
CA VAL A 272 -27.54 0.99 -0.77
C VAL A 272 -28.36 0.63 -2.00
N GLU A 273 -29.66 0.95 -2.03
CA GLU A 273 -30.51 0.76 -3.22
C GLU A 273 -30.09 1.59 -4.45
N ARG A 274 -29.41 2.72 -4.29
CA ARG A 274 -28.93 3.53 -5.43
C ARG A 274 -27.65 2.97 -6.04
N LEU A 275 -26.81 2.31 -5.26
CA LEU A 275 -25.57 1.71 -5.75
C LEU A 275 -25.81 0.40 -6.49
N THR A 276 -26.81 -0.40 -6.08
CA THR A 276 -27.22 -1.63 -6.78
C THR A 276 -27.95 -1.39 -8.10
N LYS A 277 -28.42 -0.18 -8.36
CA LYS A 277 -29.14 0.18 -9.62
C LYS A 277 -28.23 0.81 -10.68
N GLN A 278 -26.95 1.00 -10.41
CA GLN A 278 -25.97 1.57 -11.36
C GLN A 278 -24.94 0.55 -11.91
N ASN A 279 -25.11 -0.75 -11.57
CA ASN A 279 -24.33 -1.85 -12.15
C ASN A 279 -25.17 -2.63 -13.16
#